data_89f89015b0a8a363b7d523144f8ac12d
#
_entry.id   89f89015b0a8a363b7d523144f8ac12d
#
_cell.length_a   1.000
_cell.length_b   1.000
_cell.length_c   1.000
_cell.angle_alpha   90.00
_cell.angle_beta   90.00
_cell.angle_gamma   90.00
#
_symmetry.space_group_name_H-M   'P 1'
#
loop_
_entity.id
_entity.type
_entity.pdbx_description
1 polymer ?
#
loop_
_entity_poly.entity_id
_entity_poly.type
_entity_poly.pdbx_seq_one_letter_code
_entity_poly.pdbx_strand_id
1 'polypeptide(L)'
;ANHIVAIVGWDDSYSRDNFNSGSRPSRDGAWIVKNSWGNQEGSNGYTYISYEDKSLCEFVAGQFVKASEYKYNYFYDGSANPGILKLKKGQKFANVFTAKKGSAKKKELIKAVNLVTWSANVKYSIQIYRNPKDTIDLSRKAEVLRGDKFAVVVKLRSSGKIGFDENDDYHWVSFVNKTKKGQSYLYDHRKWNDLNPDHATVRLKAYTVMQPVNKIHLRYCKADSKNKNPKGIVLYYKGKHLKKNKDYKIVKKEGHKYVIVKGRGRYRGTKKIYLKTK
;
A
#
# COMPACT_ATOMS: atom_id res chain seq x y z
N ALA A 1 -22.36 -15.54 18.68
CA ALA A 1 -21.93 -16.33 17.49
C ALA A 1 -20.69 -17.12 17.87
N ASN A 2 -20.60 -18.36 17.45
CA ASN A 2 -19.46 -19.25 17.73
C ASN A 2 -18.82 -19.82 16.46
N HIS A 3 -19.33 -19.46 15.28
CA HIS A 3 -18.84 -19.93 14.01
C HIS A 3 -18.99 -18.87 12.92
N ILE A 4 -18.04 -18.82 11.98
CA ILE A 4 -18.04 -17.87 10.86
C ILE A 4 -18.10 -18.66 9.57
N VAL A 5 -19.02 -18.27 8.69
CA VAL A 5 -19.21 -18.85 7.35
C VAL A 5 -19.28 -17.72 6.29
N ALA A 6 -19.08 -18.07 5.03
CA ALA A 6 -19.22 -17.13 3.94
C ALA A 6 -20.49 -17.37 3.14
N ILE A 7 -21.41 -16.39 3.11
CA ILE A 7 -22.53 -16.40 2.18
C ILE A 7 -21.99 -16.11 0.79
N VAL A 8 -22.15 -17.05 -0.13
CA VAL A 8 -21.62 -16.99 -1.50
C VAL A 8 -22.71 -16.91 -2.57
N GLY A 9 -23.97 -17.06 -2.17
CA GLY A 9 -25.12 -16.98 -3.06
C GLY A 9 -26.43 -17.18 -2.32
N TRP A 10 -27.49 -17.32 -3.07
CA TRP A 10 -28.84 -17.61 -2.58
C TRP A 10 -29.61 -18.44 -3.62
N ASP A 11 -30.65 -19.12 -3.16
CA ASP A 11 -31.61 -19.87 -3.99
C ASP A 11 -33.01 -19.65 -3.44
N ASP A 12 -33.82 -18.85 -4.13
CA ASP A 12 -35.16 -18.50 -3.71
C ASP A 12 -36.14 -19.68 -3.83
N SER A 13 -35.79 -20.70 -4.63
CA SER A 13 -36.57 -21.89 -4.87
C SER A 13 -36.15 -23.10 -4.04
N TYR A 14 -35.12 -22.95 -3.19
CA TYR A 14 -34.67 -24.04 -2.32
C TYR A 14 -35.82 -24.48 -1.40
N SER A 15 -36.32 -25.71 -1.61
CA SER A 15 -37.48 -26.19 -0.91
C SER A 15 -37.30 -26.24 0.61
N ARG A 16 -38.24 -25.73 1.34
CA ARG A 16 -38.33 -25.84 2.81
C ARG A 16 -38.27 -27.27 3.30
N ASP A 17 -38.71 -28.23 2.46
CA ASP A 17 -38.74 -29.65 2.80
C ASP A 17 -37.33 -30.30 2.84
N ASN A 18 -36.34 -29.62 2.32
CA ASN A 18 -34.94 -30.02 2.44
C ASN A 18 -34.34 -29.77 3.84
N PHE A 19 -35.04 -29.01 4.68
CA PHE A 19 -34.61 -28.76 6.05
C PHE A 19 -35.21 -29.80 7.02
N ASN A 20 -34.54 -29.92 8.18
CA ASN A 20 -34.98 -30.84 9.22
C ASN A 20 -36.45 -30.58 9.61
N SER A 21 -37.24 -31.65 9.67
CA SER A 21 -38.67 -31.56 9.97
C SER A 21 -39.00 -30.87 11.30
N GLY A 22 -38.12 -31.04 12.33
CA GLY A 22 -38.27 -30.43 13.64
C GLY A 22 -37.97 -28.91 13.68
N SER A 23 -37.36 -28.37 12.63
CA SER A 23 -37.03 -26.93 12.50
C SER A 23 -37.28 -26.41 11.09
N ARG A 24 -38.29 -26.98 10.42
CA ARG A 24 -38.63 -26.62 9.05
C ARG A 24 -39.08 -25.15 8.96
N PRO A 25 -38.52 -24.35 8.04
CA PRO A 25 -38.97 -22.98 7.83
C PRO A 25 -40.39 -22.92 7.26
N SER A 26 -41.03 -21.77 7.37
CA SER A 26 -42.42 -21.57 6.90
C SER A 26 -42.50 -21.44 5.37
N ARG A 27 -41.40 -21.08 4.70
CA ARG A 27 -41.31 -20.85 3.25
C ARG A 27 -40.01 -21.37 2.65
N ASP A 28 -39.99 -21.50 1.32
CA ASP A 28 -38.81 -21.80 0.54
C ASP A 28 -37.83 -20.66 0.57
N GLY A 29 -36.57 -20.94 0.18
CA GLY A 29 -35.48 -20.02 0.05
C GLY A 29 -34.38 -20.20 1.07
N ALA A 30 -33.14 -20.14 0.58
CA ALA A 30 -31.95 -20.35 1.40
C ALA A 30 -30.76 -19.53 0.92
N TRP A 31 -29.88 -19.17 1.86
CA TRP A 31 -28.54 -18.74 1.60
C TRP A 31 -27.67 -19.93 1.25
N ILE A 32 -26.87 -19.80 0.19
CA ILE A 32 -25.79 -20.74 -0.14
C ILE A 32 -24.55 -20.31 0.62
N VAL A 33 -24.04 -21.19 1.46
CA VAL A 33 -23.00 -20.88 2.42
C VAL A 33 -21.77 -21.77 2.18
N LYS A 34 -20.59 -21.17 2.11
CA LYS A 34 -19.30 -21.87 2.11
C LYS A 34 -18.79 -21.98 3.54
N ASN A 35 -18.61 -23.23 4.02
CA ASN A 35 -18.03 -23.53 5.30
C ASN A 35 -16.49 -23.67 5.21
N SER A 36 -15.80 -23.64 6.36
CA SER A 36 -14.35 -23.78 6.49
C SER A 36 -13.87 -25.19 6.84
N TRP A 37 -14.76 -26.18 6.92
CA TRP A 37 -14.45 -27.55 7.34
C TRP A 37 -13.95 -28.47 6.20
N GLY A 38 -13.68 -27.89 5.03
CA GLY A 38 -13.18 -28.65 3.88
C GLY A 38 -14.30 -29.27 3.04
N ASN A 39 -13.92 -30.19 2.16
CA ASN A 39 -14.84 -30.78 1.19
C ASN A 39 -15.59 -32.02 1.72
N GLN A 40 -15.26 -32.48 2.92
CA GLN A 40 -15.88 -33.66 3.53
C GLN A 40 -17.25 -33.37 4.10
N GLU A 41 -17.54 -32.10 4.40
CA GLU A 41 -18.78 -31.65 4.99
C GLU A 41 -19.73 -31.06 3.93
N GLY A 42 -21.01 -31.43 3.99
CA GLY A 42 -22.03 -30.95 3.07
C GLY A 42 -21.76 -31.32 1.62
N SER A 43 -22.22 -30.52 0.69
CA SER A 43 -21.93 -30.67 -0.74
C SER A 43 -20.66 -29.94 -1.10
N ASN A 44 -19.50 -30.63 -1.06
CA ASN A 44 -18.18 -30.05 -1.32
C ASN A 44 -17.83 -28.82 -0.44
N GLY A 45 -18.24 -28.87 0.84
CA GLY A 45 -18.02 -27.78 1.78
C GLY A 45 -19.01 -26.63 1.66
N TYR A 46 -20.11 -26.83 0.93
CA TYR A 46 -21.23 -25.90 0.88
C TYR A 46 -22.43 -26.44 1.65
N THR A 47 -23.22 -25.55 2.20
CA THR A 47 -24.45 -25.87 2.88
C THR A 47 -25.50 -24.78 2.62
N TYR A 48 -26.76 -25.08 2.96
CA TYR A 48 -27.87 -24.15 2.81
C TYR A 48 -28.40 -23.75 4.19
N ILE A 49 -28.62 -22.46 4.38
CA ILE A 49 -29.20 -21.91 5.60
C ILE A 49 -30.49 -21.16 5.19
N SER A 50 -31.62 -21.50 5.83
CA SER A 50 -32.89 -20.84 5.54
C SER A 50 -32.78 -19.31 5.72
N TYR A 51 -33.48 -18.54 4.89
CA TYR A 51 -33.67 -17.10 5.10
C TYR A 51 -34.30 -16.76 6.45
N GLU A 52 -35.05 -17.71 7.04
CA GLU A 52 -35.72 -17.54 8.34
C GLU A 52 -34.83 -17.90 9.54
N ASP A 53 -33.57 -18.31 9.31
CA ASP A 53 -32.66 -18.64 10.41
C ASP A 53 -32.28 -17.38 11.16
N LYS A 54 -32.74 -17.30 12.42
CA LYS A 54 -32.49 -16.16 13.33
C LYS A 54 -31.12 -16.21 14.01
N SER A 55 -30.37 -17.30 13.84
CA SER A 55 -29.00 -17.42 14.42
C SER A 55 -27.94 -16.65 13.63
N LEU A 56 -28.24 -16.31 12.38
CA LEU A 56 -27.35 -15.49 11.56
C LEU A 56 -27.27 -14.07 12.11
N CYS A 57 -26.07 -13.63 12.44
CA CYS A 57 -25.79 -12.31 12.99
C CYS A 57 -24.41 -11.81 12.56
N GLU A 58 -24.09 -10.57 12.88
CA GLU A 58 -22.79 -9.95 12.63
C GLU A 58 -22.37 -9.99 11.15
N PHE A 59 -23.29 -9.67 10.27
CA PHE A 59 -23.01 -9.65 8.83
C PHE A 59 -21.92 -8.64 8.47
N VAL A 60 -20.93 -9.10 7.71
CA VAL A 60 -19.86 -8.26 7.16
C VAL A 60 -19.84 -8.40 5.65
N ALA A 61 -19.97 -7.28 4.94
CA ALA A 61 -19.82 -7.25 3.49
C ALA A 61 -18.47 -6.63 3.10
N GLY A 62 -17.75 -7.29 2.19
CA GLY A 62 -16.53 -6.78 1.61
C GLY A 62 -16.79 -5.97 0.34
N GLN A 63 -16.16 -4.81 0.23
CA GLN A 63 -16.09 -4.09 -1.04
C GLN A 63 -14.75 -4.39 -1.73
N PHE A 64 -14.82 -4.87 -2.95
CA PHE A 64 -13.65 -5.18 -3.75
C PHE A 64 -13.35 -4.04 -4.72
N VAL A 65 -12.09 -3.66 -4.80
CA VAL A 65 -11.59 -2.75 -5.83
C VAL A 65 -10.88 -3.54 -6.93
N LYS A 66 -10.77 -2.98 -8.13
CA LYS A 66 -10.04 -3.62 -9.23
C LYS A 66 -8.59 -3.89 -8.81
N ALA A 67 -8.04 -5.05 -9.15
CA ALA A 67 -6.66 -5.41 -8.88
C ALA A 67 -5.64 -4.41 -9.46
N SER A 68 -6.03 -3.64 -10.48
CA SER A 68 -5.24 -2.57 -11.08
C SER A 68 -5.12 -1.31 -10.23
N GLU A 69 -5.98 -1.12 -9.21
CA GLU A 69 -5.95 0.05 -8.32
C GLU A 69 -4.65 0.11 -7.51
N TYR A 70 -4.17 -1.05 -7.07
CA TYR A 70 -2.94 -1.18 -6.30
C TYR A 70 -2.07 -2.28 -6.90
N LYS A 71 -0.79 -1.99 -7.09
CA LYS A 71 0.16 -2.95 -7.66
C LYS A 71 0.84 -3.80 -6.59
N TYR A 72 1.14 -3.21 -5.43
CA TYR A 72 1.78 -3.89 -4.31
C TYR A 72 1.11 -3.52 -3.01
N ASN A 73 1.04 -4.50 -2.13
CA ASN A 73 0.59 -4.38 -0.75
C ASN A 73 1.77 -4.70 0.18
N TYR A 74 2.01 -3.82 1.12
CA TYR A 74 3.01 -3.95 2.17
C TYR A 74 2.31 -4.14 3.50
N PHE A 75 2.55 -5.24 4.16
CA PHE A 75 1.94 -5.59 5.44
C PHE A 75 2.79 -6.62 6.18
N TYR A 76 2.59 -6.73 7.48
CA TYR A 76 3.17 -7.73 8.36
C TYR A 76 2.12 -8.49 9.16
N ASP A 77 0.91 -7.99 9.24
CA ASP A 77 -0.26 -8.55 9.91
C ASP A 77 -0.84 -9.73 9.10
N GLY A 78 -0.10 -10.83 9.06
CA GLY A 78 -0.47 -12.03 8.31
C GLY A 78 -1.15 -13.10 9.15
N SER A 79 -1.13 -12.99 10.48
CA SER A 79 -1.89 -13.86 11.36
C SER A 79 -3.37 -13.44 11.36
N ALA A 80 -4.26 -14.39 11.56
CA ALA A 80 -5.69 -14.12 11.65
C ALA A 80 -6.13 -13.70 13.06
N ASN A 81 -5.20 -13.69 14.03
CA ASN A 81 -5.52 -13.32 15.42
C ASN A 81 -5.56 -11.81 15.62
N PRO A 82 -6.74 -11.21 15.83
CA PRO A 82 -6.89 -9.77 16.02
C PRO A 82 -6.68 -9.39 17.50
N GLY A 83 -5.46 -9.10 17.89
CA GLY A 83 -5.19 -8.44 19.16
C GLY A 83 -5.69 -6.99 19.18
N ILE A 84 -5.88 -6.46 20.38
CA ILE A 84 -6.35 -5.08 20.62
C ILE A 84 -5.36 -4.33 21.47
N LEU A 85 -4.79 -3.26 20.91
CA LEU A 85 -3.90 -2.36 21.63
C LEU A 85 -4.63 -1.07 22.02
N LYS A 86 -4.73 -0.81 23.35
CA LYS A 86 -5.33 0.43 23.86
C LYS A 86 -4.28 1.54 23.88
N LEU A 87 -4.52 2.60 23.15
CA LEU A 87 -3.59 3.72 23.04
C LEU A 87 -4.23 5.04 23.50
N LYS A 88 -3.42 5.89 24.12
CA LYS A 88 -3.79 7.24 24.57
C LYS A 88 -3.57 8.26 23.44
N LYS A 89 -4.27 9.40 23.53
CA LYS A 89 -4.02 10.57 22.67
C LYS A 89 -2.51 10.92 22.69
N GLY A 90 -1.94 11.16 21.54
CA GLY A 90 -0.53 11.53 21.37
C GLY A 90 0.41 10.36 21.11
N GLN A 91 0.06 9.14 21.50
CA GLN A 91 0.88 7.95 21.18
C GLN A 91 0.94 7.72 19.68
N LYS A 92 2.03 7.08 19.25
CA LYS A 92 2.30 6.82 17.83
C LYS A 92 2.66 5.35 17.65
N PHE A 93 2.37 4.83 16.46
CA PHE A 93 2.82 3.52 16.04
C PHE A 93 3.20 3.56 14.56
N ALA A 94 4.00 2.59 14.12
CA ALA A 94 4.52 2.59 12.76
C ALA A 94 4.83 1.19 12.25
N ASN A 95 4.68 1.01 10.94
CA ASN A 95 5.32 -0.06 10.21
C ASN A 95 6.37 0.52 9.26
N VAL A 96 7.53 -0.14 9.18
CA VAL A 96 8.65 0.22 8.31
C VAL A 96 8.79 -0.84 7.23
N PHE A 97 8.62 -0.44 6.00
CA PHE A 97 8.67 -1.31 4.83
C PHE A 97 9.90 -1.02 3.97
N THR A 98 10.35 -2.03 3.22
CA THR A 98 11.35 -1.84 2.16
C THR A 98 10.66 -1.92 0.80
N ALA A 99 10.80 -0.89 -0.01
CA ALA A 99 10.19 -0.83 -1.33
C ALA A 99 10.74 -1.95 -2.22
N LYS A 100 9.83 -2.79 -2.75
CA LYS A 100 10.16 -3.98 -3.54
C LYS A 100 10.51 -3.65 -4.98
N LYS A 101 9.96 -2.54 -5.48
CA LYS A 101 10.09 -2.11 -6.87
C LYS A 101 10.37 -0.60 -6.94
N GLY A 102 10.54 -0.12 -8.13
CA GLY A 102 10.89 1.26 -8.39
C GLY A 102 12.26 1.37 -9.03
N SER A 103 12.39 2.30 -9.95
CA SER A 103 13.63 2.57 -10.70
C SER A 103 13.63 4.02 -11.18
N ALA A 104 14.73 4.44 -11.77
CA ALA A 104 14.81 5.76 -12.41
C ALA A 104 13.75 5.97 -13.52
N LYS A 105 13.18 4.88 -14.08
CA LYS A 105 12.17 4.94 -15.16
C LYS A 105 10.74 4.83 -14.65
N LYS A 106 10.52 4.10 -13.56
CA LYS A 106 9.19 3.91 -12.94
C LYS A 106 9.38 3.99 -11.44
N LYS A 107 8.74 4.92 -10.79
CA LYS A 107 8.74 5.03 -9.35
C LYS A 107 7.59 4.25 -8.76
N GLU A 108 7.79 3.73 -7.58
CA GLU A 108 6.73 3.20 -6.75
C GLU A 108 6.16 4.36 -5.94
N LEU A 109 4.84 4.53 -6.00
CA LEU A 109 4.12 5.60 -5.32
C LEU A 109 3.21 5.00 -4.26
N ILE A 110 3.35 5.43 -3.02
CA ILE A 110 2.43 5.08 -1.94
C ILE A 110 1.12 5.83 -2.21
N LYS A 111 0.05 5.08 -2.45
CA LYS A 111 -1.25 5.60 -2.86
C LYS A 111 -2.28 5.60 -1.73
N ALA A 112 -2.25 4.58 -0.90
CA ALA A 112 -3.18 4.44 0.21
C ALA A 112 -2.52 3.74 1.41
N VAL A 113 -3.12 3.96 2.57
CA VAL A 113 -2.79 3.30 3.83
C VAL A 113 -4.08 2.70 4.39
N ASN A 114 -4.00 1.48 4.89
CA ASN A 114 -5.08 0.86 5.63
C ASN A 114 -4.67 0.76 7.11
N LEU A 115 -5.57 1.14 7.98
CA LEU A 115 -5.44 1.07 9.43
C LEU A 115 -6.69 0.40 9.99
N VAL A 116 -6.51 -0.56 10.88
CA VAL A 116 -7.61 -1.19 11.62
C VAL A 116 -7.78 -0.54 12.97
N THR A 117 -8.99 -0.02 13.25
CA THR A 117 -9.38 0.51 14.56
C THR A 117 -10.52 -0.32 15.13
N TRP A 118 -10.48 -0.61 16.43
CA TRP A 118 -11.53 -1.30 17.18
C TRP A 118 -12.46 -0.34 17.93
N SER A 119 -12.11 0.93 17.99
CA SER A 119 -12.99 1.97 18.52
C SER A 119 -13.57 2.76 17.35
N ALA A 120 -14.84 3.11 17.46
CA ALA A 120 -15.46 4.08 16.55
C ALA A 120 -14.84 5.48 16.73
N ASN A 121 -14.87 6.29 15.69
CA ASN A 121 -14.49 7.71 15.70
C ASN A 121 -13.07 8.03 16.21
N VAL A 122 -12.11 7.10 16.06
CA VAL A 122 -10.71 7.35 16.40
C VAL A 122 -10.14 8.45 15.50
N LYS A 123 -9.70 9.55 16.10
CA LYS A 123 -9.05 10.65 15.37
C LYS A 123 -7.55 10.39 15.32
N TYR A 124 -6.95 10.49 14.13
CA TYR A 124 -5.52 10.24 13.91
C TYR A 124 -4.94 11.12 12.80
N SER A 125 -3.63 11.13 12.69
CA SER A 125 -2.89 11.66 11.55
C SER A 125 -1.86 10.64 11.08
N ILE A 126 -1.65 10.57 9.77
CA ILE A 126 -0.67 9.70 9.14
C ILE A 126 0.45 10.55 8.55
N GLN A 127 1.69 10.13 8.78
CA GLN A 127 2.89 10.68 8.16
C GLN A 127 3.69 9.55 7.54
N ILE A 128 4.28 9.81 6.38
CA ILE A 128 5.16 8.85 5.70
C ILE A 128 6.57 9.43 5.70
N TYR A 129 7.52 8.59 6.12
CA TYR A 129 8.94 8.91 6.13
C TYR A 129 9.67 8.01 5.13
N ARG A 130 10.63 8.57 4.42
CA ARG A 130 11.53 7.80 3.55
C ARG A 130 12.92 7.77 4.18
N ASN A 131 13.54 6.57 4.19
CA ASN A 131 14.85 6.35 4.79
C ASN A 131 14.96 6.94 6.21
N PRO A 132 14.14 6.51 7.13
CA PRO A 132 13.47 7.04 8.35
C PRO A 132 13.92 8.40 8.91
N LYS A 133 14.74 9.16 8.21
CA LYS A 133 15.17 10.51 8.61
C LYS A 133 14.45 11.63 7.86
N ASP A 134 13.94 11.34 6.66
CA ASP A 134 13.33 12.35 5.79
C ASP A 134 11.81 12.26 5.83
N THR A 135 11.14 13.24 6.42
CA THR A 135 9.67 13.35 6.34
C THR A 135 9.27 13.52 4.87
N ILE A 136 8.38 12.65 4.40
CA ILE A 136 7.79 12.83 3.08
C ILE A 136 6.58 13.74 3.25
N ASP A 137 6.63 14.91 2.62
CA ASP A 137 5.48 15.76 2.46
C ASP A 137 4.45 15.03 1.58
N LEU A 138 3.29 14.71 2.16
CA LEU A 138 2.20 13.99 1.46
C LEU A 138 1.59 14.83 0.33
N SER A 139 1.78 16.16 0.34
CA SER A 139 1.42 17.02 -0.79
C SER A 139 2.33 16.78 -2.00
N ARG A 140 3.50 16.22 -1.79
CA ARG A 140 4.40 15.71 -2.82
C ARG A 140 4.29 14.19 -2.80
N LYS A 141 3.75 13.61 -3.86
CA LYS A 141 3.59 12.16 -4.08
C LYS A 141 4.69 11.36 -3.38
N ALA A 142 4.31 10.51 -2.42
CA ALA A 142 5.23 9.67 -1.64
C ALA A 142 5.90 8.61 -2.54
N GLU A 143 6.94 9.03 -3.25
CA GLU A 143 7.67 8.23 -4.22
C GLU A 143 8.84 7.50 -3.54
N VAL A 144 8.94 6.20 -3.77
CA VAL A 144 10.04 5.36 -3.29
C VAL A 144 10.68 4.58 -4.44
N LEU A 145 11.96 4.24 -4.28
CA LEU A 145 12.72 3.41 -5.20
C LEU A 145 12.98 2.05 -4.56
N ARG A 146 13.28 1.05 -5.37
CA ARG A 146 13.64 -0.28 -4.88
C ARG A 146 14.79 -0.18 -3.86
N GLY A 147 14.58 -0.77 -2.70
CA GLY A 147 15.53 -0.73 -1.59
C GLY A 147 15.37 0.44 -0.64
N ASP A 148 14.62 1.51 -1.01
CA ASP A 148 14.29 2.56 -0.06
C ASP A 148 13.47 1.98 1.09
N LYS A 149 13.82 2.32 2.31
CA LYS A 149 12.94 2.09 3.47
C LYS A 149 11.94 3.24 3.56
N PHE A 150 10.69 2.91 3.86
CA PHE A 150 9.68 3.92 4.18
C PHE A 150 8.87 3.49 5.40
N ALA A 151 8.55 4.43 6.24
CA ALA A 151 7.75 4.22 7.43
C ALA A 151 6.39 4.89 7.26
N VAL A 152 5.33 4.15 7.57
CA VAL A 152 4.00 4.72 7.78
C VAL A 152 3.83 4.91 9.27
N VAL A 153 3.74 6.16 9.71
CA VAL A 153 3.61 6.54 11.12
C VAL A 153 2.22 7.10 11.36
N VAL A 154 1.52 6.52 12.32
CA VAL A 154 0.21 7.01 12.77
C VAL A 154 0.38 7.64 14.15
N LYS A 155 -0.16 8.85 14.32
CA LYS A 155 -0.28 9.53 15.62
C LYS A 155 -1.74 9.67 15.98
N LEU A 156 -2.13 9.16 17.13
CA LEU A 156 -3.48 9.31 17.63
C LEU A 156 -3.76 10.76 18.08
N ARG A 157 -4.90 11.28 17.67
CA ARG A 157 -5.44 12.59 18.06
C ARG A 157 -6.53 12.47 19.14
N SER A 158 -7.06 11.25 19.33
CA SER A 158 -7.91 10.84 20.45
C SER A 158 -7.39 9.52 21.00
N SER A 159 -7.75 9.16 22.23
CA SER A 159 -7.54 7.80 22.72
C SER A 159 -8.40 6.81 21.93
N GLY A 160 -7.96 5.56 21.81
CA GLY A 160 -8.69 4.55 21.05
C GLY A 160 -8.02 3.18 21.09
N LYS A 161 -8.74 2.19 20.57
CA LYS A 161 -8.24 0.84 20.39
C LYS A 161 -7.86 0.63 18.94
N ILE A 162 -6.68 0.11 18.67
CA ILE A 162 -6.21 -0.26 17.32
C ILE A 162 -6.01 -1.76 17.23
N GLY A 163 -6.12 -2.31 16.04
CA GLY A 163 -5.82 -3.71 15.77
C GLY A 163 -4.31 -3.96 15.70
N PHE A 164 -3.88 -5.06 16.28
CA PHE A 164 -2.54 -5.59 16.09
C PHE A 164 -2.58 -7.11 16.00
N ASP A 165 -1.53 -7.72 15.50
CA ASP A 165 -1.33 -9.16 15.45
C ASP A 165 -0.25 -9.53 16.43
N GLU A 166 -0.42 -10.65 17.13
CA GLU A 166 0.58 -11.24 18.02
C GLU A 166 0.53 -12.76 17.91
N ASN A 167 1.51 -13.43 18.47
CA ASN A 167 1.42 -14.87 18.64
C ASN A 167 0.31 -15.20 19.64
N ASP A 168 -0.42 -16.25 19.33
CA ASP A 168 -1.41 -16.81 20.25
C ASP A 168 -1.56 -18.30 19.97
N ASP A 169 -1.88 -19.07 20.99
CA ASP A 169 -2.03 -20.51 20.91
C ASP A 169 -3.32 -20.95 21.59
N TYR A 170 -4.24 -21.42 20.77
CA TYR A 170 -5.47 -22.07 21.22
C TYR A 170 -5.30 -23.59 21.06
N HIS A 171 -6.00 -24.39 21.83
CA HIS A 171 -5.89 -25.86 21.79
C HIS A 171 -6.04 -26.46 20.38
N TRP A 172 -6.70 -25.77 19.48
CA TRP A 172 -7.02 -26.28 18.14
C TRP A 172 -6.39 -25.45 17.00
N VAL A 173 -5.78 -24.30 17.29
CA VAL A 173 -5.07 -23.47 16.31
C VAL A 173 -4.03 -22.57 16.96
N SER A 174 -2.85 -22.52 16.38
CA SER A 174 -1.78 -21.59 16.77
C SER A 174 -1.64 -20.48 15.75
N PHE A 175 -1.58 -19.25 16.20
CA PHE A 175 -1.30 -18.07 15.39
C PHE A 175 0.15 -17.66 15.54
N VAL A 176 0.88 -17.59 14.45
CA VAL A 176 2.30 -17.24 14.45
C VAL A 176 2.53 -15.97 13.64
N ASN A 177 2.91 -14.91 14.35
CA ASN A 177 3.34 -13.67 13.71
C ASN A 177 4.83 -13.77 13.35
N LYS A 178 5.14 -13.62 12.07
CA LYS A 178 6.50 -13.70 11.52
C LYS A 178 7.20 -12.34 11.42
N THR A 179 6.86 -11.40 12.30
CA THR A 179 7.49 -10.08 12.37
C THR A 179 8.98 -10.22 12.64
N LYS A 180 9.79 -9.39 11.97
CA LYS A 180 11.25 -9.31 12.15
C LYS A 180 11.62 -7.97 12.78
N LYS A 181 12.78 -7.95 13.42
CA LYS A 181 13.36 -6.72 13.96
C LYS A 181 13.36 -5.60 12.92
N GLY A 182 12.91 -4.43 13.32
CA GLY A 182 12.89 -3.25 12.45
C GLY A 182 11.65 -3.08 11.60
N GLN A 183 10.58 -3.84 11.82
CA GLN A 183 9.38 -3.82 10.99
C GLN A 183 8.19 -3.09 11.61
N SER A 184 7.92 -3.28 12.89
CA SER A 184 6.76 -2.70 13.57
C SER A 184 7.16 -2.06 14.89
N TYR A 185 6.59 -0.90 15.20
CA TYR A 185 7.01 -0.08 16.33
C TYR A 185 5.85 0.58 17.05
N LEU A 186 6.01 0.72 18.37
CA LEU A 186 5.19 1.56 19.23
C LEU A 186 6.05 2.68 19.82
N TYR A 187 5.57 3.93 19.74
CA TYR A 187 6.22 5.07 20.41
C TYR A 187 5.60 5.29 21.77
N ASP A 188 6.35 4.95 22.79
CA ASP A 188 5.97 5.11 24.18
C ASP A 188 7.18 5.58 25.02
N HIS A 189 6.92 6.24 26.16
CA HIS A 189 7.97 6.78 27.05
C HIS A 189 9.09 7.54 26.29
N ARG A 190 8.69 8.35 25.27
CA ARG A 190 9.57 9.18 24.44
C ARG A 190 10.56 8.40 23.56
N LYS A 191 10.36 7.10 23.36
CA LYS A 191 11.19 6.25 22.47
C LYS A 191 10.34 5.36 21.57
N TRP A 192 10.93 4.93 20.47
CA TRP A 192 10.37 3.89 19.62
C TRP A 192 10.79 2.52 20.15
N ASN A 193 9.82 1.69 20.47
CA ASN A 193 10.02 0.31 20.88
C ASN A 193 9.68 -0.60 19.70
N ASP A 194 10.60 -1.50 19.36
CA ASP A 194 10.36 -2.53 18.34
C ASP A 194 9.44 -3.60 18.92
N LEU A 195 8.41 -3.97 18.19
CA LEU A 195 7.43 -4.98 18.63
C LEU A 195 7.86 -6.42 18.30
N ASN A 196 9.03 -6.61 17.67
CA ASN A 196 9.52 -7.95 17.35
C ASN A 196 9.78 -8.83 18.57
N PRO A 197 10.32 -8.34 19.71
CA PRO A 197 10.48 -9.17 20.90
C PRO A 197 9.16 -9.78 21.40
N ASP A 198 8.06 -9.07 21.21
CA ASP A 198 6.72 -9.50 21.62
C ASP A 198 6.01 -10.31 20.52
N HIS A 199 6.71 -10.65 19.44
CA HIS A 199 6.14 -11.27 18.23
C HIS A 199 4.87 -10.56 17.75
N ALA A 200 4.85 -9.24 17.82
CA ALA A 200 3.68 -8.42 17.53
C ALA A 200 3.90 -7.47 16.35
N THR A 201 2.83 -7.09 15.70
CA THR A 201 2.81 -6.06 14.65
C THR A 201 1.51 -5.29 14.65
N VAL A 202 1.56 -3.99 14.39
CA VAL A 202 0.35 -3.19 14.21
C VAL A 202 -0.30 -3.50 12.87
N ARG A 203 -1.64 -3.56 12.83
CA ARG A 203 -2.42 -3.74 11.60
C ARG A 203 -2.43 -2.45 10.77
N LEU A 204 -1.34 -2.24 10.06
CA LEU A 204 -1.09 -1.06 9.28
C LEU A 204 -0.47 -1.47 7.94
N LYS A 205 -1.17 -1.23 6.84
CA LYS A 205 -0.77 -1.61 5.49
C LYS A 205 -0.52 -0.39 4.62
N ALA A 206 0.35 -0.54 3.64
CA ALA A 206 0.58 0.46 2.62
C ALA A 206 0.34 -0.14 1.23
N TYR A 207 -0.42 0.56 0.41
CA TYR A 207 -0.72 0.17 -0.97
C TYR A 207 0.00 1.10 -1.94
N THR A 208 0.63 0.51 -2.94
CA THR A 208 1.41 1.27 -3.90
C THR A 208 1.03 0.99 -5.34
N VAL A 209 1.36 1.93 -6.21
CA VAL A 209 1.23 1.81 -7.66
C VAL A 209 2.55 2.13 -8.34
N MET A 210 2.75 1.57 -9.53
CA MET A 210 3.88 1.96 -10.38
C MET A 210 3.49 3.16 -11.23
N GLN A 211 4.18 4.27 -11.06
CA GLN A 211 3.99 5.46 -11.87
C GLN A 211 5.20 5.68 -12.79
N PRO A 212 5.00 5.83 -14.10
CA PRO A 212 6.06 6.29 -14.98
C PRO A 212 6.58 7.63 -14.49
N VAL A 213 7.90 7.79 -14.42
CA VAL A 213 8.49 9.11 -14.14
C VAL A 213 8.10 10.03 -15.28
N ASN A 214 7.33 11.07 -15.00
CA ASN A 214 7.04 12.11 -15.99
C ASN A 214 8.35 12.76 -16.38
N LYS A 215 8.86 12.40 -17.56
CA LYS A 215 10.11 12.95 -18.07
C LYS A 215 9.90 14.40 -18.47
N ILE A 216 10.77 15.27 -17.98
CA ILE A 216 10.81 16.67 -18.33
C ILE A 216 11.23 16.79 -19.80
N HIS A 217 10.40 17.43 -20.63
CA HIS A 217 10.78 17.65 -22.02
C HIS A 217 11.91 18.69 -22.11
N LEU A 218 12.95 18.41 -22.89
CA LEU A 218 14.09 19.33 -23.05
C LEU A 218 13.69 20.72 -23.56
N ARG A 219 12.51 20.87 -24.21
CA ARG A 219 11.99 22.19 -24.61
C ARG A 219 11.89 23.19 -23.44
N TYR A 220 11.65 22.69 -22.21
CA TYR A 220 11.56 23.52 -21.00
C TYR A 220 12.91 23.83 -20.36
N CYS A 221 14.01 23.24 -20.87
CA CYS A 221 15.34 23.52 -20.38
C CYS A 221 15.91 24.75 -21.09
N LYS A 222 16.59 25.62 -20.33
CA LYS A 222 17.29 26.76 -20.88
C LYS A 222 18.71 26.33 -21.31
N ALA A 223 19.15 26.78 -22.47
CA ALA A 223 20.55 26.67 -22.88
C ALA A 223 21.33 27.84 -22.29
N ASP A 224 22.58 27.57 -21.88
CA ASP A 224 23.45 28.67 -21.46
C ASP A 224 23.70 29.62 -22.64
N SER A 225 23.59 30.92 -22.39
CA SER A 225 23.85 31.94 -23.38
C SER A 225 25.32 31.98 -23.85
N LYS A 226 26.23 31.40 -23.07
CA LYS A 226 27.67 31.31 -23.35
C LYS A 226 28.07 30.05 -24.13
N ASN A 227 27.10 29.24 -24.61
CA ASN A 227 27.42 28.04 -25.39
C ASN A 227 28.07 28.37 -26.73
N LYS A 228 29.40 28.35 -26.79
CA LYS A 228 30.23 28.57 -28.01
C LYS A 228 30.76 27.26 -28.57
N ASN A 229 30.99 26.26 -27.73
CA ASN A 229 31.64 25.02 -28.12
C ASN A 229 30.66 23.86 -28.19
N PRO A 230 30.57 23.13 -29.34
CA PRO A 230 29.69 21.96 -29.48
C PRO A 230 29.96 20.84 -28.47
N LYS A 231 31.15 20.75 -27.91
CA LYS A 231 31.51 19.74 -26.91
C LYS A 231 31.09 20.16 -25.48
N GLY A 232 31.05 21.46 -25.20
CA GLY A 232 30.84 22.06 -23.89
C GLY A 232 29.42 22.60 -23.66
N ILE A 233 28.41 22.02 -24.28
CA ILE A 233 27.02 22.47 -24.12
C ILE A 233 26.56 22.35 -22.68
N VAL A 234 26.02 23.45 -22.17
CA VAL A 234 25.45 23.56 -20.83
C VAL A 234 23.95 23.84 -20.92
N LEU A 235 23.18 23.06 -20.20
CA LEU A 235 21.72 23.20 -20.08
C LEU A 235 21.30 23.31 -18.64
N TYR A 236 20.24 24.07 -18.40
CA TYR A 236 19.63 24.26 -17.08
C TYR A 236 18.15 23.95 -17.12
N TYR A 237 17.62 23.44 -16.01
CA TYR A 237 16.19 23.34 -15.74
C TYR A 237 15.90 23.88 -14.34
N LYS A 238 15.09 24.95 -14.25
CA LYS A 238 14.77 25.65 -12.99
C LYS A 238 16.04 25.99 -12.19
N GLY A 239 17.04 26.60 -12.85
CA GLY A 239 18.31 26.98 -12.25
C GLY A 239 19.33 25.85 -12.02
N LYS A 240 18.92 24.60 -12.13
CA LYS A 240 19.79 23.44 -11.91
C LYS A 240 20.50 23.02 -13.19
N HIS A 241 21.82 22.86 -13.11
CA HIS A 241 22.66 22.38 -14.20
C HIS A 241 22.37 20.91 -14.56
N LEU A 242 22.17 20.61 -15.84
CA LEU A 242 21.99 19.27 -16.36
C LEU A 242 23.34 18.62 -16.69
N LYS A 243 23.53 17.38 -16.24
CA LYS A 243 24.76 16.62 -16.47
C LYS A 243 24.73 15.93 -17.83
N LYS A 244 25.75 16.23 -18.69
CA LYS A 244 25.96 15.52 -19.96
C LYS A 244 26.13 14.02 -19.71
N ASN A 245 25.63 13.19 -20.63
CA ASN A 245 25.56 11.73 -20.59
C ASN A 245 24.63 11.13 -19.52
N LYS A 246 24.26 11.87 -18.47
CA LYS A 246 23.26 11.47 -17.49
C LYS A 246 21.88 12.03 -17.84
N ASP A 247 21.77 13.32 -18.04
CA ASP A 247 20.50 14.03 -18.24
C ASP A 247 20.20 14.29 -19.72
N TYR A 248 21.25 14.38 -20.54
CA TYR A 248 21.15 14.51 -22.01
C TYR A 248 22.42 13.98 -22.68
N LYS A 249 22.31 13.72 -23.99
CA LYS A 249 23.46 13.44 -24.87
C LYS A 249 23.39 14.29 -26.13
N ILE A 250 24.54 14.61 -26.70
CA ILE A 250 24.63 15.26 -28.01
C ILE A 250 24.41 14.18 -29.05
N VAL A 251 23.49 14.38 -30.00
CA VAL A 251 23.13 13.41 -31.05
C VAL A 251 23.50 13.91 -32.45
N LYS A 252 23.59 15.23 -32.65
CA LYS A 252 24.03 15.83 -33.93
C LYS A 252 24.80 17.11 -33.63
N LYS A 253 25.82 17.39 -34.42
CA LYS A 253 26.58 18.63 -34.44
C LYS A 253 26.57 19.13 -35.88
N GLU A 254 26.36 20.42 -36.07
CA GLU A 254 26.37 21.05 -37.40
C GLU A 254 27.38 22.19 -37.35
N GLY A 255 28.64 21.83 -37.57
CA GLY A 255 29.76 22.77 -37.48
C GLY A 255 29.75 23.56 -36.16
N HIS A 256 29.99 24.87 -36.28
CA HIS A 256 29.84 25.82 -35.15
C HIS A 256 28.47 26.50 -35.10
N LYS A 257 27.47 26.05 -35.90
CA LYS A 257 26.15 26.69 -35.99
C LYS A 257 25.21 26.24 -34.88
N TYR A 258 25.05 24.92 -34.70
CA TYR A 258 24.18 24.37 -33.68
C TYR A 258 24.50 22.91 -33.31
N VAL A 259 23.94 22.47 -32.20
CA VAL A 259 23.92 21.07 -31.82
C VAL A 259 22.49 20.61 -31.50
N ILE A 260 22.21 19.33 -31.73
CA ILE A 260 20.99 18.69 -31.29
C ILE A 260 21.31 17.79 -30.11
N VAL A 261 20.62 17.99 -29.01
CA VAL A 261 20.70 17.18 -27.79
C VAL A 261 19.45 16.36 -27.63
N LYS A 262 19.60 15.12 -27.14
CA LYS A 262 18.49 14.21 -26.81
C LYS A 262 18.47 13.95 -25.32
N GLY A 263 17.32 14.06 -24.69
CA GLY A 263 17.13 13.83 -23.26
C GLY A 263 17.39 12.38 -22.85
N ARG A 264 17.95 12.20 -21.65
CA ARG A 264 18.22 10.93 -20.98
C ARG A 264 17.71 11.00 -19.54
N GLY A 265 17.60 9.84 -18.88
CA GLY A 265 17.18 9.78 -17.48
C GLY A 265 15.82 10.47 -17.26
N ARG A 266 15.82 11.56 -16.52
CA ARG A 266 14.65 12.38 -16.20
C ARG A 266 14.14 13.25 -17.35
N TYR A 267 14.89 13.36 -18.44
CA TYR A 267 14.58 14.25 -19.56
C TYR A 267 14.23 13.45 -20.81
N ARG A 268 13.35 14.01 -21.65
CA ARG A 268 12.90 13.42 -22.93
C ARG A 268 12.90 14.44 -24.05
N GLY A 269 12.75 13.95 -25.27
CA GLY A 269 12.70 14.77 -26.48
C GLY A 269 14.07 15.28 -26.88
N THR A 270 14.09 16.04 -27.95
CA THR A 270 15.30 16.69 -28.50
C THR A 270 15.20 18.20 -28.37
N LYS A 271 16.35 18.86 -28.36
CA LYS A 271 16.45 20.32 -28.39
C LYS A 271 17.59 20.74 -29.31
N LYS A 272 17.31 21.62 -30.23
CA LYS A 272 18.30 22.33 -31.04
C LYS A 272 18.85 23.51 -30.23
N ILE A 273 20.15 23.65 -30.18
CA ILE A 273 20.87 24.70 -29.44
C ILE A 273 21.79 25.39 -30.42
N TYR A 274 21.51 26.63 -30.66
CA TYR A 274 22.38 27.47 -31.49
C TYR A 274 23.61 27.88 -30.70
N LEU A 275 24.77 27.86 -31.31
CA LEU A 275 26.02 28.29 -30.74
C LEU A 275 26.20 29.77 -31.02
N LYS A 276 26.74 30.52 -30.05
CA LYS A 276 27.16 31.90 -30.31
C LYS A 276 28.37 31.88 -31.24
N THR A 277 28.29 32.47 -32.38
CA THR A 277 29.46 32.91 -33.13
C THR A 277 30.27 33.87 -32.26
N LYS A 278 31.59 33.79 -32.41
CA LYS A 278 32.50 34.73 -31.73
C LYS A 278 32.17 36.17 -32.07
#